data_f8b72622592e262c552a7ae8e69883d8
#
_entry.id   f8b72622592e262c552a7ae8e69883d8
#
_cell.length_a   1.000
_cell.length_b   1.000
_cell.length_c   1.000
_cell.angle_alpha   90.00
_cell.angle_beta   90.00
_cell.angle_gamma   90.00
#
_symmetry.space_group_name_H-M   'P 1'
#
loop_
_entity.id
_entity.type
_entity.pdbx_description
1 polymer ?
#
loop_
_entity_poly.entity_id
_entity_poly.type
_entity_poly.pdbx_seq_one_letter_code
_entity_poly.pdbx_strand_id
1 'polypeptide(L)'
;METVYIVGAVRTAIGKYGGSLKTVPAHTLAAEVMKEAVKRAGIQPDIIDEVILGEVRQSTEASNIARSALLEAGFPETIPGFTVNRLCASSMQAVNSGCQEIWLGEADCIVAGGTE
;
A
#
# COMPACT_ATOMS: atom_id res chain seq x y z
N MET A 1 23.63 -5.02 -6.75
CA MET A 1 22.24 -4.82 -6.22
C MET A 1 22.17 -3.42 -5.63
N GLU A 2 21.24 -2.63 -6.09
CA GLU A 2 21.07 -1.28 -5.57
C GLU A 2 20.57 -1.28 -4.13
N THR A 3 20.92 -0.24 -3.38
CA THR A 3 20.36 -0.03 -2.05
C THR A 3 18.97 0.54 -2.19
N VAL A 4 18.00 -0.08 -1.52
CA VAL A 4 16.62 0.40 -1.47
C VAL A 4 16.41 1.14 -0.16
N TYR A 5 15.83 2.33 -0.23
CA TYR A 5 15.60 3.18 0.93
C TYR A 5 14.11 3.27 1.25
N ILE A 6 13.79 3.28 2.53
CA ILE A 6 12.46 3.63 3.01
C ILE A 6 12.47 5.13 3.30
N VAL A 7 11.69 5.89 2.53
CA VAL A 7 11.68 7.36 2.62
C VAL A 7 10.43 7.93 3.30
N GLY A 8 9.47 7.08 3.62
CA GLY A 8 8.28 7.44 4.37
C GLY A 8 7.62 6.19 4.94
N ALA A 9 7.14 6.27 6.16
CA ALA A 9 6.46 5.16 6.81
C ALA A 9 5.44 5.70 7.81
N VAL A 10 4.22 5.19 7.72
CA VAL A 10 3.11 5.59 8.59
C VAL A 10 2.20 4.40 8.88
N ARG A 11 1.43 4.51 9.93
CA ARG A 11 0.47 3.50 10.35
C ARG A 11 -0.76 4.18 10.96
N THR A 12 -1.94 3.63 10.74
CA THR A 12 -3.13 4.00 11.50
C THR A 12 -3.07 3.39 12.90
N ALA A 13 -3.99 3.77 13.75
CA ALA A 13 -4.24 3.03 15.00
C ALA A 13 -4.64 1.59 14.66
N ILE A 14 -4.32 0.65 15.55
CA ILE A 14 -4.82 -0.71 15.48
C ILE A 14 -6.16 -0.75 16.21
N GLY A 15 -7.23 -1.05 15.45
CA GLY A 15 -8.57 -1.10 16.01
C GLY A 15 -8.86 -2.38 16.79
N LYS A 16 -9.69 -2.25 17.81
CA LYS A 16 -10.26 -3.41 18.51
C LYS A 16 -11.40 -3.97 17.65
N TYR A 17 -11.57 -5.29 17.66
CA TYR A 17 -12.68 -5.94 16.97
C TYR A 17 -14.02 -5.34 17.39
N GLY A 18 -14.79 -4.87 16.41
CA GLY A 18 -16.05 -4.16 16.63
C GLY A 18 -15.91 -2.79 17.29
N GLY A 19 -14.69 -2.25 17.36
CA GLY A 19 -14.39 -0.99 18.02
C GLY A 19 -14.53 0.25 17.11
N SER A 20 -13.70 1.26 17.39
CA SER A 20 -13.83 2.61 16.77
C SER A 20 -13.63 2.63 15.25
N LEU A 21 -12.92 1.66 14.68
CA LEU A 21 -12.67 1.57 13.25
C LEU A 21 -13.64 0.66 12.49
N LYS A 22 -14.63 0.09 13.16
CA LYS A 22 -15.54 -0.91 12.58
C LYS A 22 -16.29 -0.45 11.33
N THR A 23 -16.54 0.86 11.21
CA THR A 23 -17.27 1.44 10.09
C THR A 23 -16.36 2.00 8.99
N VAL A 24 -15.05 1.92 9.17
CA VAL A 24 -14.09 2.43 8.21
C VAL A 24 -13.62 1.29 7.30
N PRO A 25 -13.90 1.35 6.00
CA PRO A 25 -13.44 0.32 5.07
C PRO A 25 -11.90 0.20 5.05
N ALA A 26 -11.41 -1.01 4.83
CA ALA A 26 -9.97 -1.27 4.79
C ALA A 26 -9.27 -0.46 3.68
N HIS A 27 -9.91 -0.30 2.52
CA HIS A 27 -9.34 0.52 1.43
C HIS A 27 -9.23 2.00 1.80
N THR A 28 -10.14 2.52 2.64
CA THR A 28 -10.06 3.89 3.13
C THR A 28 -8.90 4.07 4.10
N LEU A 29 -8.71 3.13 5.02
CA LEU A 29 -7.55 3.14 5.91
C LEU A 29 -6.23 3.11 5.11
N ALA A 30 -6.17 2.25 4.10
CA ALA A 30 -5.00 2.17 3.23
C ALA A 30 -4.77 3.49 2.47
N ALA A 31 -5.83 4.07 1.90
CA ALA A 31 -5.72 5.34 1.17
C ALA A 31 -5.16 6.46 2.06
N GLU A 32 -5.61 6.55 3.29
CA GLU A 32 -5.15 7.58 4.22
C GLU A 32 -3.66 7.44 4.56
N VAL A 33 -3.19 6.23 4.86
CA VAL A 33 -1.76 6.03 5.17
C VAL A 33 -0.90 6.22 3.93
N MET A 34 -1.38 5.84 2.75
CA MET A 34 -0.64 6.05 1.51
C MET A 34 -0.46 7.54 1.19
N LYS A 35 -1.51 8.33 1.33
CA LYS A 35 -1.43 9.79 1.16
C LYS A 35 -0.41 10.40 2.13
N GLU A 36 -0.47 10.01 3.39
CA GLU A 36 0.43 10.55 4.42
C GLU A 36 1.88 10.11 4.21
N ALA A 37 2.12 8.86 3.82
CA ALA A 37 3.46 8.37 3.52
C ALA A 37 4.09 9.14 2.36
N VAL A 38 3.36 9.35 1.29
CA VAL A 38 3.80 10.13 0.12
C VAL A 38 4.11 11.57 0.51
N LYS A 39 3.25 12.18 1.32
CA LYS A 39 3.45 13.54 1.83
C LYS A 39 4.74 13.64 2.65
N ARG A 40 4.97 12.70 3.57
CA ARG A 40 6.18 12.71 4.41
C ARG A 40 7.44 12.41 3.61
N ALA A 41 7.33 11.62 2.57
CA ALA A 41 8.45 11.37 1.64
C ALA A 41 8.82 12.61 0.81
N GLY A 42 7.92 13.59 0.73
CA GLY A 42 8.15 14.81 -0.04
C GLY A 42 8.12 14.61 -1.55
N ILE A 43 7.41 13.59 -2.02
CA ILE A 43 7.30 13.27 -3.45
C ILE A 43 5.90 13.59 -3.98
N GLN A 44 5.80 13.71 -5.29
CA GLN A 44 4.50 13.78 -5.97
C GLN A 44 4.03 12.36 -6.33
N PRO A 45 2.72 12.07 -6.24
CA PRO A 45 2.20 10.74 -6.54
C PRO A 45 2.51 10.24 -7.96
N ASP A 46 2.74 11.14 -8.91
CA ASP A 46 3.00 10.79 -10.32
C ASP A 46 4.32 10.04 -10.54
N ILE A 47 5.23 10.05 -9.58
CA ILE A 47 6.48 9.29 -9.69
C ILE A 47 6.36 7.85 -9.15
N ILE A 48 5.24 7.50 -8.58
CA ILE A 48 5.01 6.14 -8.05
C ILE A 48 4.81 5.19 -9.23
N ASP A 49 5.62 4.15 -9.28
CA ASP A 49 5.56 3.14 -10.34
C ASP A 49 4.53 2.06 -10.06
N GLU A 50 4.36 1.70 -8.79
CA GLU A 50 3.43 0.65 -8.39
C GLU A 50 3.02 0.76 -6.93
N VAL A 51 1.82 0.26 -6.62
CA VAL A 51 1.34 0.08 -5.25
C VAL A 51 1.16 -1.40 -4.98
N ILE A 52 1.75 -1.90 -3.90
CA ILE A 52 1.64 -3.30 -3.49
C ILE A 52 1.12 -3.33 -2.06
N LEU A 53 -0.06 -3.90 -1.87
CA LEU A 53 -0.63 -4.05 -0.52
C LEU A 53 -0.90 -5.51 -0.18
N GLY A 54 -0.69 -5.83 1.10
CA GLY A 54 -1.08 -7.10 1.66
C GLY A 54 -2.48 -7.03 2.24
N GLU A 55 -3.29 -8.04 1.94
CA GLU A 55 -4.58 -8.24 2.55
C GLU A 55 -4.93 -9.72 2.53
N VAL A 56 -5.35 -10.25 3.66
CA VAL A 56 -5.67 -11.68 3.78
C VAL A 56 -7.12 -11.94 3.36
N ARG A 57 -8.04 -11.12 3.85
CA ARG A 57 -9.47 -11.29 3.61
C ARG A 57 -9.95 -10.27 2.59
N GLN A 58 -9.81 -10.60 1.33
CA GLN A 58 -10.28 -9.76 0.25
C GLN A 58 -11.81 -9.69 0.25
N SER A 59 -12.33 -8.49 0.03
CA SER A 59 -13.77 -8.27 -0.08
C SER A 59 -14.20 -8.14 -1.53
N THR A 60 -15.50 -8.30 -1.77
CA THR A 60 -16.08 -8.07 -3.10
C THR A 60 -16.10 -6.59 -3.46
N GLU A 61 -16.08 -5.70 -2.46
CA GLU A 61 -16.04 -4.25 -2.69
C GLU A 61 -14.67 -3.77 -3.17
N ALA A 62 -13.61 -4.45 -2.74
CA ALA A 62 -12.23 -4.08 -3.06
C ALA A 62 -11.38 -5.34 -3.21
N SER A 63 -11.68 -6.13 -4.23
CA SER A 63 -11.00 -7.41 -4.47
C SER A 63 -9.50 -7.26 -4.76
N ASN A 64 -9.08 -6.10 -5.30
CA ASN A 64 -7.68 -5.70 -5.36
C ASN A 64 -7.54 -4.42 -4.54
N ILE A 65 -7.23 -4.58 -3.25
CA ILE A 65 -7.20 -3.46 -2.31
C ILE A 65 -6.16 -2.40 -2.68
N ALA A 66 -5.04 -2.81 -3.26
CA ALA A 66 -4.01 -1.88 -3.72
C ALA A 66 -4.58 -0.92 -4.78
N ARG A 67 -5.30 -1.46 -5.75
CA ARG A 67 -5.92 -0.65 -6.80
C ARG A 67 -7.03 0.24 -6.25
N SER A 68 -7.91 -0.30 -5.43
CA SER A 68 -8.99 0.49 -4.82
C SER A 68 -8.47 1.62 -3.96
N ALA A 69 -7.44 1.34 -3.14
CA ALA A 69 -6.86 2.33 -2.25
C ALA A 69 -6.14 3.45 -3.01
N LEU A 70 -5.38 3.12 -4.05
CA LEU A 70 -4.66 4.15 -4.81
C LEU A 70 -5.62 5.09 -5.55
N LEU A 71 -6.74 4.58 -6.05
CA LEU A 71 -7.78 5.42 -6.67
C LEU A 71 -8.47 6.30 -5.64
N GLU A 72 -8.80 5.75 -4.48
CA GLU A 72 -9.40 6.52 -3.39
C GLU A 72 -8.46 7.59 -2.85
N ALA A 73 -7.16 7.31 -2.81
CA ALA A 73 -6.14 8.29 -2.41
C ALA A 73 -5.99 9.43 -3.42
N GLY A 74 -6.60 9.34 -4.58
CA GLY A 74 -6.47 10.32 -5.65
C GLY A 74 -5.17 10.24 -6.43
N PHE A 75 -4.47 9.11 -6.36
CA PHE A 75 -3.26 8.89 -7.14
C PHE A 75 -3.62 8.71 -8.61
N PRO A 76 -2.69 9.00 -9.54
CA PRO A 76 -2.96 8.80 -10.96
C PRO A 76 -3.47 7.40 -11.27
N GLU A 77 -4.50 7.31 -12.09
CA GLU A 77 -5.10 6.03 -12.48
C GLU A 77 -4.18 5.15 -13.32
N THR A 78 -3.10 5.72 -13.83
CA THR A 78 -2.08 5.00 -14.59
C THR A 78 -1.17 4.16 -13.72
N ILE A 79 -1.17 4.38 -12.39
CA ILE A 79 -0.35 3.60 -11.47
C ILE A 79 -0.98 2.21 -11.29
N PRO A 80 -0.27 1.14 -11.63
CA PRO A 80 -0.75 -0.21 -11.37
C PRO A 80 -0.68 -0.55 -9.89
N GLY A 81 -1.46 -1.52 -9.49
CA GLY A 81 -1.42 -2.02 -8.12
C GLY A 81 -1.83 -3.47 -8.05
N PHE A 82 -1.21 -4.22 -7.17
CA PHE A 82 -1.63 -5.57 -6.90
C PHE A 82 -1.60 -5.89 -5.40
N THR A 83 -2.34 -6.91 -5.04
CA THR A 83 -2.54 -7.34 -3.66
C THR A 83 -1.90 -8.70 -3.47
N VAL A 84 -1.16 -8.86 -2.38
CA VAL A 84 -0.54 -10.12 -2.02
C VAL A 84 -1.18 -10.71 -0.77
N ASN A 85 -1.24 -12.02 -0.71
CA ASN A 85 -1.68 -12.74 0.46
C ASN A 85 -0.66 -13.79 0.85
N ARG A 86 0.01 -13.57 1.97
CA ARG A 86 0.92 -14.49 2.62
C ARG A 86 0.55 -14.60 4.11
N LEU A 87 -0.75 -14.59 4.37
CA LEU A 87 -1.33 -14.57 5.72
C LEU A 87 -0.70 -13.44 6.56
N CYS A 88 -0.26 -13.70 7.77
CA CYS A 88 0.28 -12.68 8.68
C CYS A 88 1.50 -11.93 8.12
N ALA A 89 2.19 -12.49 7.15
CA ALA A 89 3.38 -11.88 6.53
C ALA A 89 3.07 -11.04 5.28
N SER A 90 1.79 -10.80 4.97
CA SER A 90 1.40 -10.17 3.69
C SER A 90 1.99 -8.78 3.49
N SER A 91 1.95 -7.91 4.50
CA SER A 91 2.53 -6.57 4.38
C SER A 91 4.04 -6.60 4.21
N MET A 92 4.72 -7.49 4.92
CA MET A 92 6.17 -7.66 4.75
C MET A 92 6.49 -8.19 3.36
N GLN A 93 5.68 -9.13 2.84
CA GLN A 93 5.83 -9.62 1.48
C GLN A 93 5.64 -8.49 0.46
N ALA A 94 4.69 -7.58 0.68
CA ALA A 94 4.51 -6.42 -0.19
C ALA A 94 5.77 -5.56 -0.25
N VAL A 95 6.40 -5.29 0.89
CA VAL A 95 7.66 -4.54 0.95
C VAL A 95 8.78 -5.29 0.23
N ASN A 96 8.91 -6.59 0.48
CA ASN A 96 9.94 -7.41 -0.18
C ASN A 96 9.76 -7.44 -1.70
N SER A 97 8.52 -7.56 -2.18
CA SER A 97 8.22 -7.55 -3.61
C SER A 97 8.58 -6.20 -4.23
N GLY A 98 8.27 -5.10 -3.55
CA GLY A 98 8.67 -3.76 -4.00
C GLY A 98 10.19 -3.61 -4.10
N CYS A 99 10.93 -4.10 -3.11
CA CYS A 99 12.38 -4.11 -3.17
C CYS A 99 12.90 -4.91 -4.36
N GLN A 100 12.30 -6.06 -4.64
CA GLN A 100 12.69 -6.92 -5.75
C GLN A 100 12.47 -6.22 -7.10
N GLU A 101 11.36 -5.51 -7.27
CA GLU A 101 11.09 -4.75 -8.50
C GLU A 101 12.15 -3.66 -8.72
N ILE A 102 12.53 -2.96 -7.65
CA ILE A 102 13.59 -1.94 -7.73
C ILE A 102 14.93 -2.59 -8.09
N TRP A 103 15.27 -3.72 -7.47
CA TRP A 103 16.50 -4.45 -7.78
C TRP A 103 16.56 -4.96 -9.21
N LEU A 104 15.42 -5.33 -9.78
CA LEU A 104 15.33 -5.81 -11.16
C LEU A 104 15.30 -4.66 -12.18
N GLY A 105 15.22 -3.42 -11.72
CA GLY A 105 15.14 -2.26 -12.60
C GLY A 105 13.74 -2.05 -13.21
N GLU A 106 12.72 -2.68 -12.65
CA GLU A 106 11.33 -2.55 -13.12
C GLU A 106 10.63 -1.34 -12.52
N ALA A 107 11.12 -0.84 -11.40
CA ALA A 107 10.54 0.31 -10.70
C ALA A 107 11.63 1.11 -10.00
N ASP A 108 11.37 2.40 -9.78
CA ASP A 108 12.21 3.29 -9.00
C ASP A 108 11.53 3.72 -7.69
N CYS A 109 10.21 3.76 -7.66
CA CYS A 109 9.43 4.22 -6.51
C CYS A 109 8.20 3.35 -6.31
N ILE A 110 8.11 2.74 -5.14
CA ILE A 110 7.02 1.82 -4.78
C ILE A 110 6.36 2.29 -3.49
N VAL A 111 5.04 2.20 -3.44
CA VAL A 111 4.29 2.28 -2.18
C VAL A 111 3.89 0.85 -1.78
N ALA A 112 4.35 0.40 -0.64
CA ALA A 112 4.10 -0.95 -0.17
C ALA A 112 3.60 -0.95 1.28
N GLY A 113 2.71 -1.84 1.60
CA GLY A 113 2.16 -1.95 2.96
C GLY A 113 1.07 -2.99 3.04
N GLY A 114 0.11 -2.75 3.91
CA GLY A 114 -1.02 -3.66 4.07
C GLY A 114 -2.16 -3.05 4.87
N THR A 115 -3.31 -3.66 4.76
CA THR A 115 -4.53 -3.29 5.48
C THR A 115 -5.41 -4.51 5.64
N GLU A 116 -6.38 -4.43 6.54
CA GLU A 116 -7.32 -5.53 6.75
C GLU A 116 -8.69 -5.01 7.15
#